data_de65fb996f7454b4544901a3a274aa7e
#
_entry.id   de65fb996f7454b4544901a3a274aa7e
#
_cell.length_a   1.000
_cell.length_b   1.000
_cell.length_c   1.000
_cell.angle_alpha   90.00
_cell.angle_beta   90.00
_cell.angle_gamma   90.00
#
_symmetry.space_group_name_H-M   'P 1'
#
loop_
_entity.id
_entity.type
_entity.pdbx_description
1 polymer ?
#
loop_
_entity_poly.entity_id
_entity_poly.type
_entity_poly.pdbx_seq_one_letter_code
_entity_poly.pdbx_strand_id
1 'polypeptide(L)'
;PQYFSSLTHAYLSIEEPTRSSYQPVALYNNNLWESPALVRVAMFGTTFWLMQELARPEGMMTFSSHSMSLQMLIDVDFWQKDIVSEDSRIFLQGLAKYHGHYRVTPIYLPTSMDTVMTGQYWKALPALYKQLRRWAWGMENFPYMMETIARDPEFPWRGKVVWIFKQIEGGVMWALAPMLIFILGFLPFWAAPEAFHSSALFQNAPFTLQWMMRLSMIGLFISAGLSLTLLPPPPQHRSKPVAYLIMIAQWALLPLTFSVFGAFPATDAMTRLMLGGRARLGFNVSPKRAIRRQEESKSV
;
A
#
# COMPACT_ATOMS: atom_id res chain seq x y z
N PRO A 1 4.56 -1.26 -23.64
CA PRO A 1 5.48 -0.80 -24.69
C PRO A 1 5.79 0.70 -24.60
N GLN A 2 4.89 1.51 -24.06
CA GLN A 2 5.01 2.99 -24.00
C GLN A 2 5.64 3.53 -22.72
N TYR A 3 6.04 2.68 -21.78
CA TYR A 3 6.53 3.11 -20.47
C TYR A 3 7.76 4.04 -20.59
N PHE A 4 8.77 3.62 -21.32
CA PHE A 4 10.01 4.41 -21.45
C PHE A 4 9.79 5.73 -22.22
N SER A 5 8.96 5.75 -23.25
CA SER A 5 8.64 7.00 -23.96
C SER A 5 7.87 7.98 -23.08
N SER A 6 6.93 7.49 -22.27
CA SER A 6 6.20 8.31 -21.31
C SER A 6 7.08 8.79 -20.16
N LEU A 7 8.00 7.94 -19.68
CA LEU A 7 9.00 8.33 -18.68
C LEU A 7 9.91 9.43 -19.24
N THR A 8 10.42 9.26 -20.47
CA THR A 8 11.26 10.27 -21.13
C THR A 8 10.51 11.57 -21.32
N HIS A 9 9.25 11.50 -21.77
CA HIS A 9 8.40 12.69 -21.91
C HIS A 9 8.21 13.39 -20.57
N ALA A 10 7.86 12.66 -19.51
CA ALA A 10 7.70 13.23 -18.16
C ALA A 10 9.01 13.88 -17.67
N TYR A 11 10.16 13.20 -17.87
CA TYR A 11 11.46 13.72 -17.50
C TYR A 11 11.81 15.03 -18.22
N LEU A 12 11.53 15.12 -19.51
CA LEU A 12 11.82 16.32 -20.31
C LEU A 12 10.81 17.46 -20.11
N SER A 13 9.64 17.19 -19.51
CA SER A 13 8.54 18.15 -19.35
C SER A 13 8.50 18.88 -18.02
N ILE A 14 9.29 18.45 -17.04
CA ILE A 14 9.28 19.04 -15.70
C ILE A 14 10.53 19.86 -15.42
N GLU A 15 10.40 20.86 -14.58
CA GLU A 15 11.55 21.56 -14.02
C GLU A 15 12.30 20.65 -13.06
N GLU A 16 13.62 20.71 -13.06
CA GLU A 16 14.52 19.92 -12.20
C GLU A 16 14.24 18.38 -12.26
N PRO A 17 14.30 17.76 -13.46
CA PRO A 17 13.94 16.35 -13.63
C PRO A 17 14.84 15.41 -12.85
N THR A 18 16.04 15.84 -12.49
CA THR A 18 16.97 15.08 -11.66
C THR A 18 16.56 15.03 -10.19
N ARG A 19 15.72 15.97 -9.74
CA ARG A 19 15.18 16.04 -8.37
C ARG A 19 13.78 15.43 -8.27
N SER A 20 13.52 14.40 -9.05
CA SER A 20 12.24 13.68 -9.02
C SER A 20 12.43 12.18 -9.17
N SER A 21 11.61 11.42 -8.45
CA SER A 21 11.31 10.03 -8.76
C SER A 21 10.01 9.97 -9.58
N TYR A 22 9.90 8.98 -10.46
CA TYR A 22 8.79 8.80 -11.38
C TYR A 22 8.05 7.52 -11.01
N GLN A 23 6.80 7.63 -10.59
CA GLN A 23 6.02 6.51 -10.07
C GLN A 23 4.87 6.15 -11.00
N PRO A 24 4.87 4.94 -11.60
CA PRO A 24 3.73 4.42 -12.35
C PRO A 24 2.66 3.82 -11.41
N VAL A 25 1.49 3.52 -11.98
CA VAL A 25 0.43 2.80 -11.28
C VAL A 25 0.77 1.31 -11.22
N ALA A 26 1.03 0.77 -10.03
CA ALA A 26 1.20 -0.66 -9.86
C ALA A 26 -0.16 -1.38 -9.90
N LEU A 27 -0.37 -2.21 -10.92
CA LEU A 27 -1.60 -2.96 -11.14
C LEU A 27 -1.34 -4.46 -11.03
N TYR A 28 -1.85 -5.08 -9.97
CA TYR A 28 -1.65 -6.51 -9.69
C TYR A 28 -2.63 -7.38 -10.50
N ASN A 29 -2.40 -7.50 -11.80
CA ASN A 29 -3.35 -8.13 -12.73
C ASN A 29 -2.82 -9.35 -13.49
N ASN A 30 -1.51 -9.67 -13.43
CA ASN A 30 -0.93 -10.75 -14.24
C ASN A 30 -1.52 -12.14 -13.93
N ASN A 31 -1.68 -12.47 -12.64
CA ASN A 31 -2.17 -13.77 -12.16
C ASN A 31 -3.40 -13.64 -11.26
N LEU A 32 -4.16 -12.57 -11.44
CA LEU A 32 -5.26 -12.18 -10.55
C LEU A 32 -6.36 -13.23 -10.49
N TRP A 33 -6.78 -13.80 -11.65
CA TRP A 33 -7.86 -14.75 -11.71
C TRP A 33 -7.60 -16.09 -11.01
N GLU A 34 -6.33 -16.41 -10.85
CA GLU A 34 -5.86 -17.65 -10.21
C GLU A 34 -5.62 -17.46 -8.71
N SER A 35 -5.54 -16.22 -8.26
CA SER A 35 -5.23 -15.88 -6.88
C SER A 35 -6.43 -16.11 -5.94
N PRO A 36 -6.19 -16.41 -4.67
CA PRO A 36 -7.24 -16.46 -3.65
C PRO A 36 -8.00 -15.14 -3.50
N ALA A 37 -9.29 -15.17 -3.14
CA ALA A 37 -10.12 -13.98 -3.00
C ALA A 37 -9.53 -12.95 -2.01
N LEU A 38 -8.99 -13.39 -0.87
CA LEU A 38 -8.34 -12.51 0.12
C LEU A 38 -7.10 -11.82 -0.45
N VAL A 39 -6.31 -12.55 -1.28
CA VAL A 39 -5.15 -11.97 -1.97
C VAL A 39 -5.60 -10.91 -2.97
N ARG A 40 -6.65 -11.19 -3.76
CA ARG A 40 -7.21 -10.23 -4.71
C ARG A 40 -7.69 -8.96 -4.03
N VAL A 41 -8.46 -9.08 -2.94
CA VAL A 41 -8.96 -7.91 -2.19
C VAL A 41 -7.80 -7.08 -1.62
N ALA A 42 -6.78 -7.72 -1.05
CA ALA A 42 -5.60 -7.02 -0.54
C ALA A 42 -4.85 -6.28 -1.65
N MET A 43 -4.64 -6.91 -2.81
CA MET A 43 -3.91 -6.31 -3.93
C MET A 43 -4.69 -5.18 -4.60
N PHE A 44 -6.01 -5.31 -4.76
CA PHE A 44 -6.85 -4.20 -5.21
C PHE A 44 -6.81 -3.03 -4.22
N GLY A 45 -6.91 -3.30 -2.91
CA GLY A 45 -6.76 -2.27 -1.88
C GLY A 45 -5.43 -1.52 -2.02
N THR A 46 -4.34 -2.23 -2.28
CA THR A 46 -3.02 -1.63 -2.51
C THR A 46 -3.01 -0.77 -3.78
N THR A 47 -3.59 -1.26 -4.89
CA THR A 47 -3.68 -0.47 -6.14
C THR A 47 -4.49 0.81 -5.93
N PHE A 48 -5.65 0.75 -5.27
CA PHE A 48 -6.46 1.94 -4.99
C PHE A 48 -5.75 2.93 -4.08
N TRP A 49 -5.10 2.45 -3.04
CA TRP A 49 -4.31 3.29 -2.18
C TRP A 49 -3.18 4.01 -2.95
N LEU A 50 -2.45 3.29 -3.82
CA LEU A 50 -1.41 3.88 -4.66
C LEU A 50 -2.00 4.92 -5.64
N MET A 51 -3.14 4.65 -6.24
CA MET A 51 -3.82 5.63 -7.11
C MET A 51 -4.24 6.89 -6.35
N GLN A 52 -4.66 6.75 -5.09
CA GLN A 52 -4.97 7.87 -4.20
C GLN A 52 -3.71 8.70 -3.89
N GLU A 53 -2.59 8.05 -3.59
CA GLU A 53 -1.31 8.73 -3.38
C GLU A 53 -0.84 9.45 -4.66
N LEU A 54 -0.96 8.82 -5.83
CA LEU A 54 -0.62 9.44 -7.12
C LEU A 54 -1.51 10.63 -7.48
N ALA A 55 -2.74 10.70 -6.96
CA ALA A 55 -3.60 11.85 -7.12
C ALA A 55 -3.18 13.05 -6.23
N ARG A 56 -2.34 12.82 -5.21
CA ARG A 56 -1.81 13.82 -4.28
C ARG A 56 -0.32 13.59 -4.03
N PRO A 57 0.53 13.78 -5.05
CA PRO A 57 1.93 13.35 -5.01
C PRO A 57 2.82 14.15 -4.04
N GLU A 58 2.35 15.28 -3.49
CA GLU A 58 3.15 16.17 -2.64
C GLU A 58 3.67 15.49 -1.36
N GLY A 59 2.95 14.47 -0.89
CA GLY A 59 3.36 13.68 0.27
C GLY A 59 3.70 12.24 -0.05
N MET A 60 3.81 11.89 -1.33
CA MET A 60 4.03 10.51 -1.75
C MET A 60 5.50 10.09 -1.61
N MET A 61 5.73 8.88 -1.11
CA MET A 61 7.00 8.17 -1.24
C MET A 61 6.93 7.18 -2.40
N THR A 62 8.08 6.77 -2.89
CA THR A 62 8.14 5.78 -3.98
C THR A 62 7.82 4.36 -3.53
N PHE A 63 7.29 3.61 -4.45
CA PHE A 63 6.99 2.18 -4.39
C PHE A 63 7.77 1.42 -5.45
N SER A 64 7.64 0.11 -5.42
CA SER A 64 8.19 -0.75 -6.48
C SER A 64 7.82 -0.23 -7.88
N SER A 65 8.66 -0.48 -8.85
CA SER A 65 8.54 -0.06 -10.27
C SER A 65 8.72 1.45 -10.52
N HIS A 66 9.19 2.21 -9.56
CA HIS A 66 9.57 3.60 -9.77
C HIS A 66 10.84 3.74 -10.59
N SER A 67 11.04 4.91 -11.17
CA SER A 67 12.27 5.31 -11.86
C SER A 67 12.80 6.60 -11.27
N MET A 68 14.10 6.85 -11.41
CA MET A 68 14.74 8.08 -10.97
C MET A 68 15.96 8.39 -11.83
N SER A 69 16.50 9.60 -11.72
CA SER A 69 17.71 9.97 -12.47
C SER A 69 18.95 9.28 -11.93
N LEU A 70 19.90 8.98 -12.83
CA LEU A 70 21.21 8.47 -12.44
C LEU A 70 21.98 9.49 -11.60
N GLN A 71 21.81 10.79 -11.88
CA GLN A 71 22.44 11.86 -11.10
C GLN A 71 22.01 11.79 -9.63
N MET A 72 20.72 11.65 -9.38
CA MET A 72 20.21 11.51 -8.01
C MET A 72 20.81 10.29 -7.30
N LEU A 73 20.92 9.15 -8.00
CA LEU A 73 21.53 7.94 -7.44
C LEU A 73 23.00 8.16 -7.05
N ILE A 74 23.76 8.87 -7.88
CA ILE A 74 25.16 9.22 -7.59
C ILE A 74 25.20 10.16 -6.37
N ASP A 75 24.33 11.15 -6.30
CA ASP A 75 24.33 12.16 -5.23
C ASP A 75 24.01 11.56 -3.86
N VAL A 76 23.26 10.44 -3.79
CA VAL A 76 22.90 9.75 -2.54
C VAL A 76 23.70 8.47 -2.28
N ASP A 77 24.72 8.19 -3.10
CA ASP A 77 25.54 6.98 -3.01
C ASP A 77 24.73 5.67 -3.16
N PHE A 78 23.76 5.68 -4.08
CA PHE A 78 22.90 4.55 -4.44
C PHE A 78 22.02 4.06 -3.29
N TRP A 79 21.48 2.83 -3.44
CA TRP A 79 20.59 2.21 -2.45
C TRP A 79 21.34 1.69 -1.22
N GLN A 80 20.81 1.93 -0.05
CA GLN A 80 21.23 1.25 1.16
C GLN A 80 20.91 -0.25 1.05
N LYS A 81 21.89 -1.10 1.39
CA LYS A 81 21.77 -2.58 1.20
C LYS A 81 21.28 -3.32 2.43
N ASP A 82 21.27 -2.67 3.58
CA ASP A 82 20.99 -3.24 4.91
C ASP A 82 19.56 -2.98 5.39
N ILE A 83 18.68 -2.58 4.48
CA ILE A 83 17.28 -2.25 4.76
C ILE A 83 16.32 -3.12 3.95
N VAL A 84 15.07 -3.22 4.44
CA VAL A 84 14.02 -4.04 3.81
C VAL A 84 13.12 -3.23 2.90
N SER A 85 12.92 -1.93 3.20
CA SER A 85 12.07 -1.00 2.45
C SER A 85 12.90 -0.05 1.58
N GLU A 86 13.73 -0.63 0.70
CA GLU A 86 14.68 0.08 -0.16
C GLU A 86 14.01 1.07 -1.11
N ASP A 87 12.80 0.76 -1.58
CA ASP A 87 12.05 1.55 -2.54
C ASP A 87 11.54 2.89 -1.95
N SER A 88 11.11 2.91 -0.72
CA SER A 88 10.77 4.16 -0.02
C SER A 88 11.99 4.85 0.59
N ARG A 89 13.01 4.09 1.02
CA ARG A 89 14.23 4.64 1.58
C ARG A 89 15.01 5.47 0.56
N ILE A 90 15.12 5.02 -0.68
CA ILE A 90 15.85 5.77 -1.72
C ILE A 90 15.20 7.13 -2.00
N PHE A 91 13.87 7.23 -1.92
CA PHE A 91 13.17 8.50 -1.99
C PHE A 91 13.56 9.42 -0.83
N LEU A 92 13.58 8.89 0.40
CA LEU A 92 13.96 9.66 1.59
C LEU A 92 15.44 10.09 1.59
N GLN A 93 16.32 9.28 0.97
CA GLN A 93 17.72 9.70 0.76
C GLN A 93 17.77 10.93 -0.16
N GLY A 94 17.04 10.95 -1.26
CA GLY A 94 16.92 12.12 -2.14
C GLY A 94 16.27 13.31 -1.45
N LEU A 95 15.20 13.08 -0.70
CA LEU A 95 14.51 14.14 0.04
C LEU A 95 15.41 14.80 1.08
N ALA A 96 16.22 14.01 1.81
CA ALA A 96 17.21 14.51 2.76
C ALA A 96 18.37 15.22 2.05
N LYS A 97 18.91 14.61 0.98
CA LYS A 97 20.05 15.15 0.22
C LYS A 97 19.77 16.53 -0.37
N TYR A 98 18.53 16.73 -0.84
CA TYR A 98 18.10 17.99 -1.45
C TYR A 98 17.29 18.87 -0.48
N HIS A 99 17.43 18.70 0.82
CA HIS A 99 16.83 19.55 1.88
C HIS A 99 15.31 19.76 1.70
N GLY A 100 14.59 18.71 1.26
CA GLY A 100 13.16 18.77 1.01
C GLY A 100 12.75 19.13 -0.44
N HIS A 101 13.72 19.48 -1.30
CA HIS A 101 13.51 19.79 -2.71
C HIS A 101 13.59 18.56 -3.60
N TYR A 102 12.88 17.50 -3.22
CA TYR A 102 12.75 16.26 -3.97
C TYR A 102 11.29 15.82 -3.99
N ARG A 103 10.81 15.30 -5.10
CA ARG A 103 9.38 14.99 -5.29
C ARG A 103 9.16 13.65 -6.00
N VAL A 104 7.90 13.20 -5.99
CA VAL A 104 7.42 12.14 -6.87
C VAL A 104 6.62 12.76 -8.00
N THR A 105 6.95 12.40 -9.22
CA THR A 105 6.18 12.74 -10.43
C THR A 105 5.36 11.52 -10.84
N PRO A 106 4.01 11.59 -10.82
CA PRO A 106 3.17 10.50 -11.25
C PRO A 106 3.31 10.22 -12.75
N ILE A 107 3.40 8.93 -13.09
CA ILE A 107 3.21 8.45 -14.45
C ILE A 107 1.91 7.65 -14.46
N TYR A 108 0.86 8.21 -15.08
CA TYR A 108 -0.47 7.58 -15.11
C TYR A 108 -0.55 6.43 -16.13
N LEU A 109 0.46 5.58 -16.11
CA LEU A 109 0.51 4.34 -16.87
C LEU A 109 0.54 3.14 -15.94
N PRO A 110 -0.26 2.10 -16.21
CA PRO A 110 -0.22 0.90 -15.41
C PRO A 110 1.03 0.07 -15.70
N THR A 111 1.67 -0.40 -14.63
CA THR A 111 2.70 -1.44 -14.67
C THR A 111 2.12 -2.70 -14.08
N SER A 112 2.00 -3.74 -14.90
CA SER A 112 1.42 -5.02 -14.50
C SER A 112 2.35 -5.77 -13.56
N MET A 113 1.80 -6.25 -12.45
CA MET A 113 2.52 -6.96 -11.41
C MET A 113 1.83 -8.28 -11.05
N ASP A 114 2.59 -9.18 -10.45
CA ASP A 114 2.07 -10.44 -9.93
C ASP A 114 1.57 -10.29 -8.51
N THR A 115 0.44 -10.92 -8.22
CA THR A 115 -0.02 -11.14 -6.85
C THR A 115 0.79 -12.28 -6.20
N VAL A 116 0.69 -12.41 -4.88
CA VAL A 116 1.26 -13.56 -4.16
C VAL A 116 0.54 -14.83 -4.57
N MET A 117 1.30 -15.82 -5.03
CA MET A 117 0.76 -17.11 -5.43
C MET A 117 1.74 -18.26 -5.17
N THR A 118 1.24 -19.33 -4.56
CA THR A 118 2.05 -20.51 -4.18
C THR A 118 1.60 -21.79 -4.87
N GLY A 119 0.61 -21.71 -5.76
CA GLY A 119 -0.02 -22.88 -6.39
C GLY A 119 -1.02 -23.63 -5.49
N GLN A 120 -1.09 -23.31 -4.20
CA GLN A 120 -2.07 -23.84 -3.26
C GLN A 120 -2.74 -22.69 -2.51
N TYR A 121 -4.07 -22.70 -2.45
CA TYR A 121 -4.88 -21.64 -1.83
C TYR A 121 -4.41 -21.29 -0.41
N TRP A 122 -4.33 -22.30 0.46
CA TRP A 122 -4.01 -22.10 1.87
C TRP A 122 -2.56 -21.65 2.12
N LYS A 123 -1.63 -22.02 1.25
CA LYS A 123 -0.23 -21.59 1.35
C LYS A 123 -0.02 -20.14 0.89
N ALA A 124 -0.93 -19.61 0.08
CA ALA A 124 -0.89 -18.22 -0.34
C ALA A 124 -1.19 -17.23 0.81
N LEU A 125 -2.02 -17.62 1.79
CA LEU A 125 -2.39 -16.75 2.91
C LEU A 125 -1.21 -16.42 3.84
N PRO A 126 -0.43 -17.38 4.35
CA PRO A 126 0.78 -17.05 5.09
C PRO A 126 1.81 -16.27 4.29
N ALA A 127 1.89 -16.51 2.98
CA ALA A 127 2.78 -15.76 2.11
C ALA A 127 2.31 -14.29 1.94
N LEU A 128 1.01 -14.07 1.82
CA LEU A 128 0.40 -12.74 1.83
C LEU A 128 0.70 -12.01 3.16
N TYR A 129 0.50 -12.68 4.30
CA TYR A 129 0.81 -12.11 5.62
C TYR A 129 2.27 -11.65 5.70
N LYS A 130 3.21 -12.51 5.28
CA LYS A 130 4.65 -12.18 5.27
C LYS A 130 4.97 -11.01 4.35
N GLN A 131 4.30 -10.92 3.18
CA GLN A 131 4.48 -9.81 2.26
C GLN A 131 4.00 -8.49 2.87
N LEU A 132 2.78 -8.47 3.42
CA LEU A 132 2.21 -7.25 4.02
C LEU A 132 2.96 -6.83 5.29
N ARG A 133 3.45 -7.79 6.09
CA ARG A 133 4.37 -7.50 7.20
C ARG A 133 5.66 -6.84 6.71
N ARG A 134 6.23 -7.32 5.61
CA ARG A 134 7.41 -6.71 5.00
C ARG A 134 7.13 -5.29 4.50
N TRP A 135 5.96 -5.03 3.94
CA TRP A 135 5.59 -3.67 3.53
C TRP A 135 5.41 -2.74 4.73
N ALA A 136 4.76 -3.22 5.79
CA ALA A 136 4.62 -2.47 7.03
C ALA A 136 5.96 -2.22 7.76
N TRP A 137 7.00 -2.99 7.43
CA TRP A 137 8.36 -2.75 7.91
C TRP A 137 8.92 -1.40 7.46
N GLY A 138 8.29 -0.73 6.49
CA GLY A 138 8.62 0.63 6.08
C GLY A 138 8.67 1.67 7.21
N MET A 139 8.16 1.34 8.40
CA MET A 139 8.35 2.14 9.61
C MET A 139 9.82 2.20 10.08
N GLU A 140 10.71 1.36 9.59
CA GLU A 140 12.17 1.48 9.77
C GLU A 140 12.74 2.81 9.20
N ASN A 141 11.97 3.49 8.35
CA ASN A 141 12.31 4.81 7.84
C ASN A 141 12.17 5.91 8.89
N PHE A 142 11.36 5.73 9.93
CA PHE A 142 11.13 6.75 10.95
C PHE A 142 12.41 7.20 11.67
N PRO A 143 13.22 6.31 12.26
CA PRO A 143 14.49 6.73 12.88
C PRO A 143 15.45 7.39 11.88
N TYR A 144 15.51 6.94 10.63
CA TYR A 144 16.28 7.58 9.59
C TYR A 144 15.84 9.03 9.35
N MET A 145 14.53 9.27 9.26
CA MET A 145 13.99 10.64 9.08
C MET A 145 14.30 11.52 10.30
N MET A 146 14.29 10.96 11.51
CA MET A 146 14.64 11.70 12.72
C MET A 146 16.13 12.07 12.74
N GLU A 147 16.98 11.22 12.20
CA GLU A 147 18.41 11.48 12.16
C GLU A 147 18.81 12.44 11.03
N THR A 148 18.23 12.30 9.85
CA THR A 148 18.60 13.05 8.64
C THR A 148 17.75 14.29 8.43
N ILE A 149 16.42 14.14 8.34
CA ILE A 149 15.50 15.23 8.00
C ILE A 149 15.26 16.16 9.20
N ALA A 150 14.96 15.59 10.39
CA ALA A 150 14.61 16.42 11.54
C ALA A 150 15.78 17.29 12.01
N ARG A 151 17.01 16.79 11.91
CA ARG A 151 18.23 17.50 12.33
C ARG A 151 18.82 18.42 11.28
N ASP A 152 18.40 18.33 10.04
CA ASP A 152 18.92 19.15 8.95
C ASP A 152 18.46 20.60 9.09
N PRO A 153 19.37 21.59 9.30
CA PRO A 153 18.98 23.00 9.47
C PRO A 153 18.45 23.63 8.17
N GLU A 154 18.84 23.12 7.01
CA GLU A 154 18.44 23.66 5.71
C GLU A 154 17.06 23.15 5.27
N PHE A 155 16.57 22.04 5.86
CA PHE A 155 15.28 21.49 5.53
C PHE A 155 14.14 22.36 6.10
N PRO A 156 13.16 22.81 5.30
CA PRO A 156 12.07 23.67 5.76
C PRO A 156 11.27 23.01 6.91
N TRP A 157 11.07 23.74 8.02
CA TRP A 157 10.44 23.19 9.22
C TRP A 157 9.03 22.61 8.98
N ARG A 158 8.24 23.26 8.10
CA ARG A 158 6.92 22.75 7.70
C ARG A 158 7.01 21.41 7.00
N GLY A 159 7.99 21.25 6.14
CA GLY A 159 8.26 19.96 5.48
C GLY A 159 8.65 18.88 6.49
N LYS A 160 9.50 19.20 7.48
CA LYS A 160 9.85 18.25 8.56
C LYS A 160 8.61 17.73 9.28
N VAL A 161 7.74 18.65 9.71
CA VAL A 161 6.49 18.28 10.41
C VAL A 161 5.60 17.43 9.53
N VAL A 162 5.38 17.81 8.27
CA VAL A 162 4.51 17.08 7.34
C VAL A 162 5.04 15.67 7.09
N TRP A 163 6.31 15.51 6.75
CA TRP A 163 6.88 14.21 6.44
C TRP A 163 6.96 13.27 7.64
N ILE A 164 7.38 13.79 8.81
CA ILE A 164 7.44 12.99 10.04
C ILE A 164 6.04 12.62 10.51
N PHE A 165 5.08 13.56 10.48
CA PHE A 165 3.70 13.29 10.83
C PHE A 165 3.08 12.24 9.90
N LYS A 166 3.27 12.37 8.59
CA LYS A 166 2.76 11.40 7.61
C LYS A 166 3.32 10.00 7.84
N GLN A 167 4.61 9.88 8.18
CA GLN A 167 5.23 8.58 8.49
C GLN A 167 4.60 7.94 9.73
N ILE A 168 4.43 8.71 10.79
CA ILE A 168 3.80 8.23 12.04
C ILE A 168 2.33 7.89 11.80
N GLU A 169 1.59 8.81 11.21
CA GLU A 169 0.15 8.66 10.96
C GLU A 169 -0.11 7.42 10.09
N GLY A 170 0.60 7.28 8.97
CA GLY A 170 0.44 6.14 8.07
C GLY A 170 0.72 4.81 8.76
N GLY A 171 1.79 4.72 9.56
CA GLY A 171 2.10 3.53 10.34
C GLY A 171 1.05 3.22 11.40
N VAL A 172 0.72 4.21 12.22
CA VAL A 172 -0.28 4.05 13.30
C VAL A 172 -1.64 3.68 12.74
N MET A 173 -2.12 4.36 11.69
CA MET A 173 -3.40 4.06 11.06
C MET A 173 -3.41 2.66 10.44
N TRP A 174 -2.35 2.27 9.77
CA TRP A 174 -2.27 0.91 9.20
C TRP A 174 -2.39 -0.17 10.28
N ALA A 175 -1.66 -0.02 11.39
CA ALA A 175 -1.66 -1.01 12.47
C ALA A 175 -2.94 -0.99 13.31
N LEU A 176 -3.45 0.20 13.64
CA LEU A 176 -4.44 0.35 14.70
C LEU A 176 -5.83 0.69 14.21
N ALA A 177 -6.04 1.35 13.05
CA ALA A 177 -7.35 1.81 12.65
C ALA A 177 -8.42 0.70 12.62
N PRO A 178 -8.19 -0.49 12.03
CA PRO A 178 -9.18 -1.56 12.08
C PRO A 178 -9.50 -2.03 13.50
N MET A 179 -8.48 -2.09 14.38
CA MET A 179 -8.65 -2.48 15.77
C MET A 179 -9.39 -1.39 16.58
N LEU A 180 -9.05 -0.12 16.35
CA LEU A 180 -9.71 1.01 17.00
C LEU A 180 -11.18 1.09 16.61
N ILE A 181 -11.53 0.93 15.34
CA ILE A 181 -12.92 0.91 14.87
C ILE A 181 -13.68 -0.23 15.56
N PHE A 182 -13.10 -1.42 15.63
CA PHE A 182 -13.75 -2.58 16.22
C PHE A 182 -13.84 -2.47 17.75
N ILE A 183 -12.76 -2.09 18.44
CA ILE A 183 -12.72 -2.03 19.91
C ILE A 183 -13.40 -0.75 20.42
N LEU A 184 -12.97 0.43 19.93
CA LEU A 184 -13.50 1.71 20.45
C LEU A 184 -14.94 1.95 20.00
N GLY A 185 -15.35 1.40 18.85
CA GLY A 185 -16.75 1.48 18.42
C GLY A 185 -17.71 0.83 19.41
N PHE A 186 -17.26 -0.20 20.14
CA PHE A 186 -18.06 -0.90 21.15
C PHE A 186 -17.64 -0.60 22.60
N LEU A 187 -16.51 0.04 22.82
CA LEU A 187 -16.01 0.35 24.16
C LEU A 187 -17.00 1.13 25.03
N PRO A 188 -17.74 2.13 24.52
CA PRO A 188 -18.74 2.84 25.32
C PRO A 188 -19.80 1.91 25.90
N PHE A 189 -20.17 0.82 25.18
CA PHE A 189 -21.17 -0.15 25.67
C PHE A 189 -20.64 -1.04 26.79
N TRP A 190 -19.33 -1.31 26.77
CA TRP A 190 -18.72 -2.23 27.75
C TRP A 190 -18.25 -1.49 29.01
N ALA A 191 -17.84 -0.22 28.86
CA ALA A 191 -17.18 0.54 29.94
C ALA A 191 -18.03 1.62 30.58
N ALA A 192 -19.18 1.99 30.00
CA ALA A 192 -19.99 3.06 30.55
C ALA A 192 -20.72 2.62 31.84
N PRO A 193 -20.63 3.39 32.91
CA PRO A 193 -21.44 3.18 34.10
C PRO A 193 -22.95 3.23 33.76
N GLU A 194 -23.78 2.50 34.51
CA GLU A 194 -25.25 2.43 34.31
C GLU A 194 -25.91 3.81 34.19
N ALA A 195 -25.43 4.80 34.94
CA ALA A 195 -25.92 6.16 34.88
C ALA A 195 -25.79 6.82 33.48
N PHE A 196 -24.86 6.39 32.65
CA PHE A 196 -24.68 6.91 31.28
C PHE A 196 -25.59 6.22 30.25
N HIS A 197 -26.15 5.06 30.55
CA HIS A 197 -27.02 4.32 29.64
C HIS A 197 -28.29 5.10 29.27
N SER A 198 -28.74 6.01 30.13
CA SER A 198 -29.89 6.90 29.89
C SER A 198 -29.53 8.16 29.07
N SER A 199 -28.25 8.43 28.81
CA SER A 199 -27.87 9.63 28.07
C SER A 199 -28.19 9.49 26.57
N ALA A 200 -28.66 10.58 25.95
CA ALA A 200 -28.94 10.63 24.53
C ALA A 200 -27.70 10.30 23.68
N LEU A 201 -26.48 10.68 24.11
CA LEU A 201 -25.25 10.38 23.45
C LEU A 201 -24.99 8.86 23.40
N PHE A 202 -25.16 8.18 24.54
CA PHE A 202 -24.96 6.73 24.63
C PHE A 202 -25.97 5.97 23.76
N GLN A 203 -27.23 6.37 23.79
CA GLN A 203 -28.29 5.71 23.00
C GLN A 203 -28.14 5.96 21.50
N ASN A 204 -27.61 7.10 21.08
CA ASN A 204 -27.45 7.45 19.67
C ASN A 204 -26.08 7.07 19.08
N ALA A 205 -25.05 6.82 19.87
CA ALA A 205 -23.73 6.44 19.39
C ALA A 205 -23.72 5.21 18.47
N PRO A 206 -24.47 4.11 18.78
CA PRO A 206 -24.58 2.96 17.89
C PRO A 206 -25.22 3.29 16.55
N PHE A 207 -26.27 4.10 16.59
CA PHE A 207 -26.99 4.54 15.41
C PHE A 207 -26.11 5.37 14.49
N THR A 208 -25.36 6.31 15.05
CA THR A 208 -24.39 7.13 14.30
C THR A 208 -23.30 6.26 13.67
N LEU A 209 -22.70 5.33 14.43
CA LEU A 209 -21.69 4.40 13.92
C LEU A 209 -22.26 3.51 12.80
N GLN A 210 -23.46 2.97 12.96
CA GLN A 210 -24.13 2.18 11.94
C GLN A 210 -24.37 2.97 10.66
N TRP A 211 -24.79 4.23 10.74
CA TRP A 211 -24.97 5.10 9.59
C TRP A 211 -23.65 5.39 8.88
N MET A 212 -22.59 5.69 9.61
CA MET A 212 -21.28 5.88 9.05
C MET A 212 -20.79 4.61 8.32
N MET A 213 -20.99 3.44 8.90
CA MET A 213 -20.64 2.16 8.26
C MET A 213 -21.49 1.92 7.01
N ARG A 214 -22.79 2.21 7.01
CA ARG A 214 -23.66 2.10 5.83
C ARG A 214 -23.22 3.02 4.69
N LEU A 215 -22.87 4.27 5.00
CA LEU A 215 -22.32 5.21 4.01
C LEU A 215 -20.98 4.72 3.45
N SER A 216 -20.13 4.17 4.29
CA SER A 216 -18.85 3.57 3.86
C SER A 216 -19.06 2.37 2.94
N MET A 217 -20.14 1.59 3.11
CA MET A 217 -20.50 0.50 2.20
C MET A 217 -20.84 0.99 0.79
N ILE A 218 -21.42 2.19 0.64
CA ILE A 218 -21.65 2.77 -0.69
C ILE A 218 -20.31 2.98 -1.41
N GLY A 219 -19.32 3.56 -0.72
CA GLY A 219 -17.95 3.70 -1.23
C GLY A 219 -17.33 2.35 -1.61
N LEU A 220 -17.59 1.30 -0.82
CA LEU A 220 -17.13 -0.05 -1.12
C LEU A 220 -17.70 -0.57 -2.44
N PHE A 221 -19.01 -0.42 -2.69
CA PHE A 221 -19.64 -0.85 -3.93
C PHE A 221 -19.15 -0.04 -5.14
N ILE A 222 -18.93 1.26 -4.98
CA ILE A 222 -18.32 2.10 -6.02
C ILE A 222 -16.91 1.58 -6.34
N SER A 223 -16.09 1.31 -5.32
CA SER A 223 -14.75 0.76 -5.49
C SER A 223 -14.77 -0.62 -6.15
N ALA A 224 -15.73 -1.47 -5.77
CA ALA A 224 -15.94 -2.76 -6.41
C ALA A 224 -16.28 -2.59 -7.91
N GLY A 225 -17.17 -1.67 -8.25
CA GLY A 225 -17.50 -1.34 -9.64
C GLY A 225 -16.30 -0.82 -10.43
N LEU A 226 -15.55 0.12 -9.85
CA LEU A 226 -14.32 0.64 -10.46
C LEU A 226 -13.25 -0.44 -10.64
N SER A 227 -13.15 -1.40 -9.71
CA SER A 227 -12.19 -2.50 -9.84
C SER A 227 -12.42 -3.35 -11.08
N LEU A 228 -13.66 -3.45 -11.54
CA LEU A 228 -13.99 -4.20 -12.77
C LEU A 228 -13.34 -3.59 -14.01
N THR A 229 -13.16 -2.28 -14.06
CA THR A 229 -12.51 -1.58 -15.18
C THR A 229 -11.01 -1.86 -15.28
N LEU A 230 -10.40 -2.27 -14.16
CA LEU A 230 -8.97 -2.59 -14.07
C LEU A 230 -8.70 -4.09 -14.26
N LEU A 231 -9.75 -4.92 -14.40
CA LEU A 231 -9.61 -6.35 -14.55
C LEU A 231 -9.10 -6.75 -15.94
N PRO A 232 -8.15 -7.67 -16.03
CA PRO A 232 -7.86 -8.34 -17.27
C PRO A 232 -9.06 -9.20 -17.69
N PRO A 233 -9.19 -9.53 -18.99
CA PRO A 233 -10.26 -10.41 -19.47
C PRO A 233 -10.32 -11.71 -18.66
N PRO A 234 -11.53 -12.20 -18.30
CA PRO A 234 -11.65 -13.45 -17.56
C PRO A 234 -11.20 -14.64 -18.43
N PRO A 235 -10.67 -15.70 -17.81
CA PRO A 235 -10.28 -16.91 -18.51
C PRO A 235 -11.43 -17.51 -19.34
N GLN A 236 -11.13 -18.06 -20.51
CA GLN A 236 -12.14 -18.58 -21.45
C GLN A 236 -13.05 -19.66 -20.88
N HIS A 237 -12.56 -20.43 -19.89
CA HIS A 237 -13.33 -21.51 -19.25
C HIS A 237 -14.36 -21.00 -18.21
N ARG A 238 -14.41 -19.70 -17.93
CA ARG A 238 -15.37 -19.11 -16.98
C ARG A 238 -16.41 -18.26 -17.70
N SER A 239 -17.67 -18.42 -17.30
CA SER A 239 -18.73 -17.51 -17.71
C SER A 239 -18.40 -16.08 -17.26
N LYS A 240 -18.36 -15.13 -18.19
CA LYS A 240 -18.03 -13.72 -17.92
C LYS A 240 -18.87 -13.11 -16.79
N PRO A 241 -20.23 -13.21 -16.81
CA PRO A 241 -21.05 -12.61 -15.77
C PRO A 241 -20.77 -13.21 -14.39
N VAL A 242 -20.57 -14.52 -14.29
CA VAL A 242 -20.25 -15.18 -13.03
C VAL A 242 -18.89 -14.75 -12.52
N ALA A 243 -17.88 -14.62 -13.39
CA ALA A 243 -16.56 -14.15 -13.02
C ALA A 243 -16.61 -12.72 -12.43
N TYR A 244 -17.33 -11.81 -13.07
CA TYR A 244 -17.49 -10.45 -12.57
C TYR A 244 -18.31 -10.39 -11.27
N LEU A 245 -19.37 -11.19 -11.15
CA LEU A 245 -20.16 -11.27 -9.91
C LEU A 245 -19.29 -11.73 -8.73
N ILE A 246 -18.44 -12.75 -8.92
CA ILE A 246 -17.50 -13.19 -7.90
C ILE A 246 -16.52 -12.08 -7.53
N MET A 247 -16.04 -11.31 -8.51
CA MET A 247 -15.13 -10.18 -8.26
C MET A 247 -15.78 -9.06 -7.44
N ILE A 248 -17.08 -8.82 -7.60
CA ILE A 248 -17.82 -7.87 -6.76
C ILE A 248 -18.08 -8.47 -5.38
N ALA A 249 -18.59 -9.70 -5.32
CA ALA A 249 -18.96 -10.33 -4.05
C ALA A 249 -17.77 -10.50 -3.08
N GLN A 250 -16.55 -10.71 -3.58
CA GLN A 250 -15.37 -10.85 -2.73
C GLN A 250 -15.03 -9.60 -1.92
N TRP A 251 -15.55 -8.41 -2.29
CA TRP A 251 -15.35 -7.19 -1.52
C TRP A 251 -16.01 -7.25 -0.13
N ALA A 252 -16.98 -8.14 0.08
CA ALA A 252 -17.50 -8.44 1.40
C ALA A 252 -16.41 -8.97 2.37
N LEU A 253 -15.29 -9.48 1.84
CA LEU A 253 -14.13 -9.91 2.63
C LEU A 253 -13.21 -8.76 3.05
N LEU A 254 -13.50 -7.51 2.63
CA LEU A 254 -12.65 -6.36 2.91
C LEU A 254 -12.37 -6.15 4.41
N PRO A 255 -13.39 -6.19 5.32
CA PRO A 255 -13.13 -6.00 6.75
C PRO A 255 -12.20 -7.08 7.33
N LEU A 256 -12.38 -8.33 6.90
CA LEU A 256 -11.50 -9.44 7.29
C LEU A 256 -10.08 -9.24 6.74
N THR A 257 -9.97 -8.81 5.48
CA THR A 257 -8.69 -8.57 4.82
C THR A 257 -7.92 -7.44 5.51
N PHE A 258 -8.58 -6.32 5.82
CA PHE A 258 -7.95 -5.21 6.52
C PHE A 258 -7.51 -5.56 7.94
N SER A 259 -8.30 -6.35 8.66
CA SER A 259 -7.95 -6.75 10.04
C SER A 259 -6.82 -7.79 10.04
N VAL A 260 -7.01 -8.92 9.34
CA VAL A 260 -6.10 -10.08 9.43
C VAL A 260 -4.83 -9.87 8.60
N PHE A 261 -4.95 -9.26 7.42
CA PHE A 261 -3.81 -9.06 6.50
C PHE A 261 -3.34 -7.60 6.43
N GLY A 262 -4.05 -6.65 7.05
CA GLY A 262 -3.60 -5.28 7.23
C GLY A 262 -3.03 -5.04 8.63
N ALA A 263 -3.90 -4.95 9.63
CA ALA A 263 -3.52 -4.53 10.99
C ALA A 263 -2.58 -5.51 11.69
N PHE A 264 -2.84 -6.81 11.67
CA PHE A 264 -1.97 -7.77 12.37
C PHE A 264 -0.55 -7.83 11.80
N PRO A 265 -0.32 -7.92 10.48
CA PRO A 265 1.03 -7.86 9.94
C PRO A 265 1.74 -6.54 10.26
N ALA A 266 1.02 -5.41 10.25
CA ALA A 266 1.58 -4.11 10.57
C ALA A 266 1.97 -4.02 12.05
N THR A 267 1.12 -4.47 12.96
CA THR A 267 1.42 -4.54 14.40
C THR A 267 2.60 -5.47 14.68
N ASP A 268 2.64 -6.66 14.04
CA ASP A 268 3.78 -7.59 14.15
C ASP A 268 5.08 -6.94 13.67
N ALA A 269 5.06 -6.24 12.54
CA ALA A 269 6.22 -5.53 12.01
C ALA A 269 6.73 -4.46 12.98
N MET A 270 5.84 -3.61 13.46
CA MET A 270 6.21 -2.51 14.39
C MET A 270 6.70 -3.01 15.73
N THR A 271 6.05 -4.05 16.29
CA THR A 271 6.50 -4.68 17.53
C THR A 271 7.91 -5.24 17.39
N ARG A 272 8.20 -5.90 16.27
CA ARG A 272 9.55 -6.41 15.99
C ARG A 272 10.58 -5.31 15.81
N LEU A 273 10.22 -4.22 15.14
CA LEU A 273 11.08 -3.04 15.03
C LEU A 273 11.41 -2.45 16.39
N MET A 274 10.45 -2.37 17.31
CA MET A 274 10.65 -1.89 18.67
C MET A 274 11.54 -2.83 19.50
N LEU A 275 11.38 -4.14 19.33
CA LEU A 275 12.19 -5.13 20.04
C LEU A 275 13.63 -5.21 19.50
N GLY A 276 13.84 -4.90 18.22
CA GLY A 276 15.16 -4.93 17.57
C GLY A 276 15.87 -6.28 17.59
N GLY A 277 17.18 -6.26 17.40
CA GLY A 277 18.03 -7.44 17.55
C GLY A 277 17.58 -8.66 16.74
N ARG A 278 17.38 -9.81 17.39
CA ARG A 278 16.98 -11.07 16.75
C ARG A 278 15.54 -11.04 16.17
N ALA A 279 14.74 -10.08 16.57
CA ALA A 279 13.37 -9.91 16.03
C ALA A 279 13.34 -9.22 14.67
N ARG A 280 14.47 -8.64 14.22
CA ARG A 280 14.57 -7.94 12.93
C ARG A 280 14.22 -8.86 11.76
N LEU A 281 13.46 -8.33 10.80
CA LEU A 281 13.13 -9.07 9.57
C LEU A 281 14.31 -9.01 8.59
N GLY A 282 14.58 -10.16 7.97
CA GLY A 282 15.40 -10.21 6.76
C GLY A 282 14.55 -10.01 5.51
N PHE A 283 15.21 -9.71 4.40
CA PHE A 283 14.56 -9.61 3.10
C PHE A 283 14.08 -10.99 2.63
N ASN A 284 12.75 -11.19 2.56
CA ASN A 284 12.12 -12.40 2.08
C ASN A 284 11.38 -12.12 0.77
N VAL A 285 11.78 -12.80 -0.30
CA VAL A 285 11.07 -12.71 -1.59
C VAL A 285 9.72 -13.40 -1.49
N SER A 286 8.65 -12.70 -1.89
CA SER A 286 7.31 -13.30 -1.95
C SER A 286 7.22 -14.30 -3.11
N PRO A 287 6.68 -15.51 -2.89
CA PRO A 287 6.51 -16.48 -3.96
C PRO A 287 5.52 -15.96 -5.00
N LYS A 288 5.95 -15.94 -6.25
CA LYS A 288 5.14 -15.57 -7.41
C LYS A 288 5.23 -16.72 -8.40
N ARG A 289 4.11 -17.37 -8.69
CA ARG A 289 4.06 -18.36 -9.76
C ARG A 289 3.92 -17.58 -11.06
N ALA A 290 5.02 -17.43 -11.81
CA ALA A 290 4.92 -16.96 -13.17
C ALA A 290 3.97 -17.89 -13.94
N ILE A 291 2.89 -17.35 -14.49
CA ILE A 291 2.17 -18.06 -15.55
C ILE A 291 3.19 -18.13 -16.68
N ARG A 292 3.80 -19.32 -16.87
CA ARG A 292 4.40 -19.60 -18.17
C ARG A 292 3.29 -19.36 -19.17
N ARG A 293 3.31 -18.24 -19.90
CA ARG A 293 2.66 -18.17 -21.18
C ARG A 293 3.19 -19.42 -21.90
N GLN A 294 2.32 -20.38 -22.11
CA GLN A 294 2.52 -21.32 -23.21
C GLN A 294 2.45 -20.45 -24.44
N GLU A 295 3.58 -19.79 -24.74
CA GLU A 295 3.81 -19.27 -26.06
C GLU A 295 3.71 -20.48 -26.97
N GLU A 296 2.62 -20.49 -27.71
CA GLU A 296 2.48 -21.00 -29.04
C GLU A 296 3.74 -21.63 -29.65
N SER A 297 4.13 -22.76 -29.12
CA SER A 297 4.96 -23.75 -29.82
C SER A 297 4.01 -24.74 -30.51
N LYS A 298 3.07 -24.21 -31.31
CA LYS A 298 2.29 -24.98 -32.26
C LYS A 298 1.99 -24.10 -33.49
N SER A 299 3.01 -23.72 -34.20
CA SER A 299 2.87 -23.38 -35.61
C SER A 299 4.26 -23.39 -36.23
N VAL A 300 4.73 -24.55 -36.60
CA VAL A 300 5.37 -24.90 -37.85
C VAL A 300 5.15 -26.38 -38.09
#